data_7f5ba865adf941c6fef9c5a80ad97035
#
_entry.id   7f5ba865adf941c6fef9c5a80ad97035
#
_cell.length_a   1.000
_cell.length_b   1.000
_cell.length_c   1.000
_cell.angle_alpha   90.00
_cell.angle_beta   90.00
_cell.angle_gamma   90.00
#
_symmetry.space_group_name_H-M   'P 1'
#
loop_
_entity.id
_entity.type
_entity.pdbx_description
1 polymer ?
#
loop_
_entity_poly.entity_id
_entity_poly.type
_entity_poly.pdbx_seq_one_letter_code
_entity_poly.pdbx_strand_id
1 'polypeptide(L)'
;MNNLNLKIGDRVIRNYGNSLPTSIGTVVNITEKRGDYVVDYGNYKETYRYDGWQRGGDIWSRSHIQLLTPEIEERIRQVNLIRKCRDAFEKKKDLTANQAEMILKILEENNDAAS
;
A
#
# COMPACT_ATOMS: atom_id res chain seq x y z
N MET A 1 -16.66 -13.60 12.92
CA MET A 1 -16.58 -12.15 12.98
C MET A 1 -15.16 -11.70 12.88
N ASN A 2 -14.89 -10.84 11.93
CA ASN A 2 -13.53 -10.47 11.57
C ASN A 2 -13.12 -9.17 12.25
N ASN A 3 -12.81 -9.25 13.53
CA ASN A 3 -12.16 -8.14 14.21
C ASN A 3 -10.67 -8.15 13.84
N LEU A 4 -10.15 -7.02 13.36
CA LEU A 4 -8.75 -6.91 12.97
C LEU A 4 -7.80 -6.90 14.17
N ASN A 5 -8.30 -6.66 15.37
CA ASN A 5 -7.50 -6.60 16.60
C ASN A 5 -6.33 -5.62 16.50
N LEU A 6 -6.57 -4.47 15.89
CA LEU A 6 -5.54 -3.44 15.75
C LEU A 6 -5.34 -2.71 17.08
N LYS A 7 -4.13 -2.19 17.26
CA LYS A 7 -3.73 -1.41 18.42
C LYS A 7 -3.31 -0.02 17.99
N ILE A 8 -3.36 0.94 18.91
CA ILE A 8 -2.83 2.28 18.66
C ILE A 8 -1.35 2.16 18.32
N GLY A 9 -0.94 2.80 17.23
CA GLY A 9 0.41 2.70 16.70
C GLY A 9 0.58 1.69 15.58
N ASP A 10 -0.38 0.81 15.36
CA ASP A 10 -0.32 -0.14 14.24
C ASP A 10 -0.44 0.59 12.91
N ARG A 11 0.38 0.18 11.96
CA ARG A 11 0.30 0.68 10.59
C ARG A 11 -0.67 -0.17 9.78
N VAL A 12 -1.50 0.49 8.99
CA VAL A 12 -2.53 -0.17 8.18
C VAL A 12 -2.42 0.30 6.74
N ILE A 13 -2.96 -0.51 5.84
CA ILE A 13 -3.01 -0.19 4.42
C ILE A 13 -4.47 -0.17 3.97
N ARG A 14 -4.83 0.85 3.19
CA ARG A 14 -6.19 1.04 2.68
C ARG A 14 -6.32 0.43 1.30
N ASN A 15 -7.39 -0.39 1.11
CA ASN A 15 -7.75 -0.97 -0.18
C ASN A 15 -6.63 -1.79 -0.83
N TYR A 16 -5.88 -2.54 0.00
CA TYR A 16 -4.83 -3.39 -0.53
C TYR A 16 -5.40 -4.43 -1.51
N GLY A 17 -4.78 -4.53 -2.67
CA GLY A 17 -5.17 -5.48 -3.70
C GLY A 17 -6.14 -4.93 -4.74
N ASN A 18 -6.82 -3.80 -4.47
CA ASN A 18 -7.79 -3.23 -5.41
C ASN A 18 -7.13 -2.33 -6.45
N SER A 19 -6.31 -1.41 -6.00
CA SER A 19 -5.56 -0.52 -6.90
C SER A 19 -4.33 0.00 -6.17
N LEU A 20 -3.26 0.15 -6.90
CA LEU A 20 -2.02 0.75 -6.39
C LEU A 20 -1.79 2.09 -7.09
N PRO A 21 -1.23 3.08 -6.41
CA PRO A 21 -0.73 3.05 -5.03
C PRO A 21 -1.84 3.09 -3.99
N THR A 22 -1.62 2.43 -2.88
CA THR A 22 -2.53 2.45 -1.74
C THR A 22 -2.01 3.42 -0.68
N SER A 23 -2.92 3.86 0.21
CA SER A 23 -2.56 4.74 1.31
C SER A 23 -2.16 3.93 2.53
N ILE A 24 -1.08 4.34 3.17
CA ILE A 24 -0.61 3.75 4.43
C ILE A 24 -0.87 4.75 5.54
N GLY A 25 -1.50 4.31 6.61
CA GLY A 25 -1.82 5.14 7.76
C GLY A 25 -1.43 4.47 9.07
N THR A 26 -1.65 5.19 10.16
CA THR A 26 -1.36 4.70 11.50
C THR A 26 -2.62 4.83 12.36
N VAL A 27 -2.93 3.79 13.12
CA VAL A 27 -4.04 3.83 14.08
C VAL A 27 -3.65 4.77 15.22
N VAL A 28 -4.37 5.87 15.38
CA VAL A 28 -4.08 6.87 16.40
C VAL A 28 -5.10 6.87 17.53
N ASN A 29 -6.24 6.23 17.33
CA ASN A 29 -7.26 6.11 18.38
C ASN A 29 -8.15 4.91 18.11
N ILE A 30 -8.73 4.37 19.19
CA ILE A 30 -9.75 3.32 19.14
C ILE A 30 -10.90 3.82 20.01
N THR A 31 -12.10 3.98 19.44
CA THR A 31 -13.24 4.51 20.19
C THR A 31 -13.73 3.49 21.20
N GLU A 32 -14.03 3.94 22.42
CA GLU A 32 -14.42 3.05 23.52
C GLU A 32 -15.77 2.37 23.28
N LYS A 33 -16.71 3.10 22.72
CA LYS A 33 -18.10 2.61 22.59
C LYS A 33 -18.27 1.60 21.48
N ARG A 34 -17.60 1.80 20.33
CA ARG A 34 -17.81 0.99 19.13
C ARG A 34 -16.60 0.18 18.70
N GLY A 35 -15.43 0.48 19.29
CA GLY A 35 -14.20 -0.15 18.87
C GLY A 35 -13.76 0.26 17.47
N ASP A 36 -14.18 1.45 17.03
CA ASP A 36 -13.79 1.96 15.72
C ASP A 36 -12.33 2.40 15.73
N TYR A 37 -11.64 2.20 14.61
CA TYR A 37 -10.26 2.62 14.44
C TYR A 37 -10.21 3.97 13.76
N VAL A 38 -9.50 4.93 14.38
CA VAL A 38 -9.19 6.22 13.75
C VAL A 38 -7.79 6.12 13.16
N VAL A 39 -7.69 6.30 11.86
CA VAL A 39 -6.43 6.14 11.12
C VAL A 39 -5.99 7.49 10.58
N ASP A 40 -4.74 7.83 10.84
CA ASP A 40 -4.11 9.07 10.39
C ASP A 40 -3.25 8.76 9.16
N TYR A 41 -3.56 9.40 8.04
CA TYR A 41 -2.82 9.27 6.79
C TYR A 41 -1.82 10.41 6.56
N GLY A 42 -1.64 11.27 7.55
CA GLY A 42 -0.73 12.41 7.49
C GLY A 42 -1.45 13.73 7.22
N ASN A 43 -2.22 13.79 6.15
CA ASN A 43 -2.96 15.00 5.75
C ASN A 43 -4.45 14.97 6.14
N TYR A 44 -4.97 13.79 6.50
CA TYR A 44 -6.34 13.64 6.98
C TYR A 44 -6.46 12.39 7.84
N LYS A 45 -7.57 12.29 8.58
CA LYS A 45 -7.90 11.11 9.40
C LYS A 45 -9.22 10.52 8.93
N GLU A 46 -9.35 9.21 9.08
CA GLU A 46 -10.57 8.51 8.70
C GLU A 46 -10.90 7.45 9.74
N THR A 47 -12.20 7.18 9.92
CA THR A 47 -12.68 6.21 10.92
C THR A 47 -13.14 4.93 10.21
N TYR A 48 -12.73 3.79 10.77
CA TYR A 48 -13.07 2.46 10.24
C TYR A 48 -13.69 1.61 11.35
N ARG A 49 -14.60 0.75 10.96
CA ARG A 49 -15.24 -0.18 11.89
C ARG A 49 -14.25 -1.25 12.35
N TYR A 50 -14.62 -2.00 13.37
CA TYR A 50 -13.80 -3.09 13.92
C TYR A 50 -13.39 -4.13 12.87
N ASP A 51 -14.18 -4.30 11.82
CA ASP A 51 -13.91 -5.23 10.72
C ASP A 51 -13.08 -4.63 9.59
N GLY A 52 -12.69 -3.36 9.71
CA GLY A 52 -11.83 -2.67 8.75
C GLY A 52 -12.57 -1.87 7.69
N TRP A 53 -13.90 -1.96 7.61
CA TRP A 53 -14.65 -1.18 6.64
C TRP A 53 -14.86 0.27 7.11
N GLN A 54 -14.76 1.19 6.16
CA GLN A 54 -14.95 2.61 6.42
C GLN A 54 -16.33 2.85 7.02
N ARG A 55 -16.40 3.69 8.06
CA ARG A 55 -17.65 4.08 8.67
C ARG A 55 -18.22 5.28 7.92
N GLY A 56 -19.45 5.14 7.43
CA GLY A 56 -20.10 6.16 6.65
C GLY A 56 -19.76 6.10 5.17
N GLY A 57 -20.21 7.09 4.43
CA GLY A 57 -19.99 7.17 2.98
C GLY A 57 -20.91 6.26 2.17
N ASP A 58 -20.71 6.29 0.86
CA ASP A 58 -21.47 5.47 -0.08
C ASP A 58 -21.01 4.01 0.00
N ILE A 59 -21.96 3.09 0.03
CA ILE A 59 -21.68 1.67 0.13
C ILE A 59 -20.80 1.16 -1.02
N TRP A 60 -20.88 1.80 -2.17
CA TRP A 60 -20.10 1.42 -3.36
C TRP A 60 -18.68 1.95 -3.36
N SER A 61 -18.39 2.95 -2.52
CA SER A 61 -17.08 3.61 -2.47
C SER A 61 -16.38 3.46 -1.13
N ARG A 62 -16.87 2.57 -0.26
CA ARG A 62 -16.28 2.36 1.05
C ARG A 62 -14.88 1.77 0.95
N SER A 63 -13.98 2.34 1.71
CA SER A 63 -12.62 1.85 1.85
C SER A 63 -12.54 0.76 2.90
N HIS A 64 -11.54 -0.10 2.77
CA HIS A 64 -11.26 -1.17 3.72
C HIS A 64 -9.80 -1.11 4.11
N ILE A 65 -9.51 -1.30 5.41
CA ILE A 65 -8.14 -1.34 5.91
C ILE A 65 -7.78 -2.74 6.40
N GLN A 66 -6.49 -3.04 6.37
CA GLN A 66 -5.93 -4.23 6.98
C GLN A 66 -4.55 -3.92 7.55
N LEU A 67 -4.08 -4.77 8.44
CA LEU A 67 -2.76 -4.58 9.05
C LEU A 67 -1.67 -4.63 7.98
N LEU A 68 -0.76 -3.66 8.04
CA LEU A 68 0.42 -3.66 7.17
C LEU A 68 1.45 -4.64 7.72
N THR A 69 1.69 -5.72 7.00
CA THR A 69 2.71 -6.70 7.36
C THR A 69 4.02 -6.42 6.64
N PRO A 70 5.16 -6.95 7.11
CA PRO A 70 6.42 -6.81 6.39
C PRO A 70 6.37 -7.33 4.96
N GLU A 71 5.64 -8.42 4.71
CA GLU A 71 5.48 -8.99 3.38
C GLU A 71 4.72 -8.04 2.45
N ILE A 72 3.64 -7.44 2.94
CA ILE A 72 2.85 -6.46 2.18
C ILE A 72 3.70 -5.21 1.90
N GLU A 73 4.41 -4.73 2.91
CA GLU A 73 5.28 -3.55 2.77
C GLU A 73 6.35 -3.76 1.70
N GLU A 74 6.98 -4.91 1.68
CA GLU A 74 7.98 -5.26 0.67
C GLU A 74 7.36 -5.32 -0.73
N ARG A 75 6.18 -5.91 -0.85
CA ARG A 75 5.48 -5.99 -2.13
C ARG A 75 5.13 -4.60 -2.68
N ILE A 76 4.67 -3.70 -1.81
CA ILE A 76 4.38 -2.31 -2.19
C ILE A 76 5.66 -1.62 -2.67
N ARG A 77 6.75 -1.81 -1.94
CA ARG A 77 8.04 -1.24 -2.31
C ARG A 77 8.49 -1.69 -3.70
N GLN A 78 8.34 -3.00 -3.99
CA GLN A 78 8.69 -3.56 -5.29
C GLN A 78 7.83 -2.99 -6.41
N VAL A 79 6.51 -2.90 -6.20
CA VAL A 79 5.58 -2.35 -7.19
C VAL A 79 5.89 -0.88 -7.46
N ASN A 80 6.15 -0.10 -6.42
CA ASN A 80 6.50 1.31 -6.56
C ASN A 80 7.82 1.50 -7.29
N LEU A 81 8.80 0.63 -7.04
CA LEU A 81 10.08 0.66 -7.73
C LEU A 81 9.93 0.39 -9.22
N ILE A 82 9.14 -0.64 -9.56
CA ILE A 82 8.85 -0.98 -10.95
C ILE A 82 8.14 0.18 -11.65
N ARG A 83 7.18 0.80 -10.98
CA ARG A 83 6.46 1.95 -11.52
C ARG A 83 7.40 3.14 -11.78
N LYS A 84 8.29 3.43 -10.85
CA LYS A 84 9.29 4.50 -11.02
C LYS A 84 10.22 4.22 -12.19
N CYS A 85 10.66 2.99 -12.35
CA CYS A 85 11.50 2.60 -13.49
C CYS A 85 10.76 2.77 -14.80
N ARG A 86 9.49 2.36 -14.85
CA ARG A 86 8.66 2.49 -16.05
C ARG A 86 8.46 3.95 -16.44
N ASP A 87 8.13 4.81 -15.45
CA ASP A 87 7.95 6.24 -15.68
C ASP A 87 9.23 6.89 -16.19
N ALA A 88 10.36 6.57 -15.57
CA ALA A 88 11.65 7.08 -15.99
C ALA A 88 11.99 6.63 -17.42
N PHE A 89 11.66 5.40 -17.77
CA PHE A 89 11.88 4.85 -19.11
C PHE A 89 11.03 5.58 -20.16
N GLU A 90 9.76 5.84 -19.87
CA GLU A 90 8.87 6.55 -20.76
C GLU A 90 9.29 8.00 -21.00
N LYS A 91 9.83 8.65 -19.96
CA LYS A 91 10.29 10.05 -20.04
C LYS A 91 11.61 10.19 -20.78
N LYS A 92 12.44 9.15 -20.79
CA LYS A 92 13.72 9.16 -21.52
C LYS A 92 13.55 8.52 -22.87
N LYS A 93 13.35 9.35 -23.89
CA LYS A 93 13.29 8.88 -25.28
C LYS A 93 14.66 8.48 -25.83
N ASP A 94 15.74 8.92 -25.17
CA ASP A 94 17.12 8.67 -25.61
C ASP A 94 17.83 7.75 -24.62
N LEU A 95 17.51 6.46 -24.66
CA LEU A 95 18.20 5.47 -23.87
C LEU A 95 19.54 5.13 -24.55
N THR A 96 20.64 5.28 -23.82
CA THR A 96 21.94 4.81 -24.31
C THR A 96 21.97 3.29 -24.25
N ALA A 97 22.80 2.68 -25.09
CA ALA A 97 22.97 1.22 -25.10
C ALA A 97 23.40 0.70 -23.73
N ASN A 98 24.27 1.44 -23.04
CA ASN A 98 24.72 1.06 -21.69
C ASN A 98 23.58 1.05 -20.68
N GLN A 99 22.67 2.03 -20.74
CA GLN A 99 21.51 2.08 -19.87
C GLN A 99 20.55 0.93 -20.14
N ALA A 100 20.33 0.61 -21.41
CA ALA A 100 19.49 -0.52 -21.80
C ALA A 100 20.06 -1.84 -21.30
N GLU A 101 21.37 -2.04 -21.41
CA GLU A 101 22.03 -3.24 -20.91
C GLU A 101 21.89 -3.39 -19.40
N MET A 102 22.03 -2.29 -18.65
CA MET A 102 21.89 -2.31 -17.21
C MET A 102 20.47 -2.69 -16.78
N ILE A 103 19.44 -2.17 -17.47
CA ILE A 103 18.05 -2.50 -17.19
C ILE A 103 17.78 -3.97 -17.48
N LEU A 104 18.21 -4.48 -18.60
CA LEU A 104 18.06 -5.89 -18.97
C LEU A 104 18.77 -6.81 -17.97
N LYS A 105 19.95 -6.44 -17.55
CA LYS A 105 20.71 -7.21 -16.57
C LYS A 105 20.00 -7.30 -15.23
N ILE A 106 19.41 -6.21 -14.76
CA ILE A 106 18.63 -6.18 -13.51
C ILE A 106 17.40 -7.08 -13.63
N LEU A 107 16.70 -7.04 -14.76
CA LEU A 107 15.53 -7.88 -15.00
C LEU A 107 15.90 -9.38 -15.04
N GLU A 108 17.02 -9.72 -15.66
CA GLU A 108 17.52 -11.10 -15.70
C GLU A 108 17.90 -11.60 -14.32
N GLU A 109 18.57 -10.78 -13.51
CA GLU A 109 18.93 -11.13 -12.13
C GLU A 109 17.68 -11.39 -11.27
N ASN A 110 16.63 -10.57 -11.43
CA ASN A 110 15.38 -10.76 -10.72
C ASN A 110 14.66 -12.04 -11.15
N ASN A 111 14.70 -12.39 -12.42
CA ASN A 111 14.12 -13.63 -12.91
C ASN A 111 14.85 -14.86 -12.36
N ASP A 112 16.17 -14.81 -12.28
CA ASP A 112 16.98 -15.87 -11.70
C ASP A 112 16.70 -16.05 -10.21
N ALA A 113 16.49 -14.94 -9.50
CA ALA A 113 16.15 -14.97 -8.09
C ALA A 113 14.74 -15.51 -7.83
N ALA A 114 13.84 -15.39 -8.81
CA ALA A 114 12.46 -15.84 -8.69
C ALA A 114 12.29 -17.32 -9.07
N SER A 115 13.29 -17.94 -9.64
CA SER A 115 13.25 -19.36 -10.03
C SER A 115 13.77 -20.26 -8.88
#